data_099911992163b11a73f897199fb47cb4
#
_entry.id   099911992163b11a73f897199fb47cb4
#
_cell.length_a   1.000
_cell.length_b   1.000
_cell.length_c   1.000
_cell.angle_alpha   90.00
_cell.angle_beta   90.00
_cell.angle_gamma   90.00
#
_symmetry.space_group_name_H-M   'P 1'
#
loop_
_entity.id
_entity.type
_entity.pdbx_description
1 polymer ?
#
loop_
_entity_poly.entity_id
_entity_poly.type
_entity_poly.pdbx_seq_one_letter_code
_entity_poly.pdbx_strand_id
1 'polypeptide(L)'
;MTGTKNQLENEVEGHLRRRVEKAGGICVKFLPDFARGFPDRIVLLPGGVLVWVETKRPQGGVLSPAQKVQHVLLRRLGQRVEVVWTKDQADDLIDSLVGTGTQGDEKS
;
A
#
# COMPACT_ATOMS: atom_id res chain seq x y z
N MET A 1 22.09 13.27 7.75
CA MET A 1 22.18 11.86 7.94
C MET A 1 21.46 11.14 6.83
N THR A 2 22.19 10.32 6.14
CA THR A 2 21.64 9.65 4.97
C THR A 2 20.51 8.69 5.32
N GLY A 3 20.56 8.10 6.52
CA GLY A 3 19.55 7.13 6.90
C GLY A 3 18.21 7.71 7.27
N THR A 4 18.13 9.04 7.45
CA THR A 4 16.90 9.66 7.96
C THR A 4 15.74 9.48 6.99
N LYS A 5 15.98 9.71 5.69
CA LYS A 5 14.93 9.58 4.70
C LYS A 5 14.44 8.13 4.60
N ASN A 6 15.39 7.20 4.60
CA ASN A 6 15.03 5.78 4.53
C ASN A 6 14.28 5.34 5.77
N GLN A 7 14.65 5.89 6.94
CA GLN A 7 13.92 5.57 8.16
C GLN A 7 12.47 6.01 8.08
N LEU A 8 12.22 7.23 7.55
CA LEU A 8 10.85 7.72 7.44
C LEU A 8 10.02 6.86 6.49
N GLU A 9 10.60 6.48 5.37
CA GLU A 9 9.91 5.60 4.44
C GLU A 9 9.68 4.23 5.06
N ASN A 10 10.69 3.70 5.75
CA ASN A 10 10.58 2.41 6.42
C ASN A 10 9.55 2.44 7.53
N GLU A 11 9.41 3.57 8.21
CA GLU A 11 8.40 3.71 9.26
C GLU A 11 6.99 3.64 8.68
N VAL A 12 6.77 4.29 7.55
CA VAL A 12 5.47 4.24 6.88
C VAL A 12 5.16 2.82 6.44
N GLU A 13 6.14 2.19 5.79
CA GLU A 13 5.98 0.82 5.32
C GLU A 13 5.73 -0.15 6.49
N GLY A 14 6.51 -0.03 7.55
CA GLY A 14 6.35 -0.89 8.71
C GLY A 14 4.99 -0.70 9.38
N HIS A 15 4.53 0.53 9.43
CA HIS A 15 3.23 0.82 10.00
C HIS A 15 2.11 0.20 9.15
N LEU A 16 2.21 0.33 7.84
CA LEU A 16 1.27 -0.28 6.92
C LEU A 16 1.22 -1.79 7.13
N ARG A 17 2.39 -2.41 7.15
CA ARG A 17 2.49 -3.87 7.32
C ARG A 17 1.83 -4.32 8.62
N ARG A 18 2.11 -3.62 9.71
CA ARG A 18 1.52 -3.98 11.01
C ARG A 18 0.00 -3.83 11.00
N ARG A 19 -0.51 -2.77 10.36
CA ARG A 19 -1.95 -2.60 10.26
C ARG A 19 -2.59 -3.71 9.43
N VAL A 20 -1.94 -4.11 8.34
CA VAL A 20 -2.44 -5.20 7.51
C VAL A 20 -2.47 -6.50 8.30
N GLU A 21 -1.38 -6.80 9.01
CA GLU A 21 -1.29 -8.04 9.80
C GLU A 21 -2.33 -8.05 10.92
N LYS A 22 -2.53 -6.91 11.57
CA LYS A 22 -3.53 -6.81 12.62
C LYS A 22 -4.93 -7.07 12.07
N ALA A 23 -5.15 -6.71 10.83
CA ALA A 23 -6.44 -6.92 10.17
C ALA A 23 -6.59 -8.34 9.61
N GLY A 24 -5.61 -9.20 9.84
CA GLY A 24 -5.65 -10.59 9.40
C GLY A 24 -5.11 -10.82 8.01
N GLY A 25 -4.38 -9.86 7.45
CA GLY A 25 -3.87 -9.95 6.11
C GLY A 25 -2.37 -10.09 6.03
N ILE A 26 -1.85 -9.96 4.83
CA ILE A 26 -0.43 -10.05 4.53
C ILE A 26 -0.03 -8.88 3.66
N CYS A 27 1.09 -8.24 3.99
CA CYS A 27 1.65 -7.17 3.18
C CYS A 27 2.90 -7.73 2.49
N VAL A 28 2.79 -7.99 1.21
CA VAL A 28 3.84 -8.64 0.43
C VAL A 28 4.71 -7.59 -0.25
N LYS A 29 6.01 -7.76 -0.14
CA LYS A 29 6.95 -6.91 -0.85
C LYS A 29 7.04 -7.38 -2.29
N PHE A 30 6.94 -6.44 -3.25
CA PHE A 30 6.93 -6.78 -4.65
C PHE A 30 7.94 -5.89 -5.39
N LEU A 31 9.11 -6.45 -5.70
CA LEU A 31 10.19 -5.73 -6.36
C LEU A 31 10.80 -6.58 -7.48
N PRO A 32 10.02 -6.86 -8.53
CA PRO A 32 10.55 -7.68 -9.61
C PRO A 32 11.53 -6.90 -10.48
N ASP A 33 12.59 -7.54 -10.90
CA ASP A 33 13.61 -6.90 -11.74
C ASP A 33 13.05 -6.47 -13.09
N PHE A 34 12.07 -7.19 -13.58
CA PHE A 34 11.53 -7.00 -14.91
C PHE A 34 10.37 -6.00 -14.97
N ALA A 35 9.85 -5.59 -13.82
CA ALA A 35 8.62 -4.79 -13.78
C ALA A 35 8.87 -3.45 -13.09
N ARG A 36 9.50 -2.53 -13.80
CA ARG A 36 9.78 -1.22 -13.24
C ARG A 36 8.50 -0.42 -13.06
N GLY A 37 8.43 0.32 -11.95
CA GLY A 37 7.32 1.22 -11.71
C GLY A 37 6.12 0.59 -11.08
N PHE A 38 6.11 -0.72 -10.85
CA PHE A 38 5.04 -1.34 -10.11
C PHE A 38 5.07 -0.87 -8.65
N PRO A 39 3.91 -0.81 -7.99
CA PRO A 39 3.90 -0.52 -6.55
C PRO A 39 4.73 -1.55 -5.79
N ASP A 40 5.35 -1.13 -4.70
CA ASP A 40 6.31 -1.97 -4.01
C ASP A 40 5.67 -2.92 -3.00
N ARG A 41 4.37 -2.82 -2.78
CA ARG A 41 3.66 -3.70 -1.84
C ARG A 41 2.35 -4.19 -2.44
N ILE A 42 2.02 -5.42 -2.10
CA ILE A 42 0.70 -5.98 -2.40
C ILE A 42 0.06 -6.29 -1.06
N VAL A 43 -1.08 -5.66 -0.80
CA VAL A 43 -1.82 -5.86 0.44
C VAL A 43 -2.95 -6.84 0.17
N LEU A 44 -2.94 -7.93 0.94
CA LEU A 44 -3.98 -8.95 0.86
C LEU A 44 -4.72 -8.97 2.18
N LEU A 45 -6.03 -8.80 2.12
CA LEU A 45 -6.86 -8.78 3.31
C LEU A 45 -7.95 -9.84 3.19
N PRO A 46 -8.52 -10.27 4.34
CA PRO A 46 -9.61 -11.25 4.31
C PRO A 46 -10.75 -10.77 3.43
N GLY A 47 -11.44 -11.71 2.82
CA GLY A 47 -12.54 -11.39 1.94
C GLY A 47 -12.13 -11.19 0.49
N GLY A 48 -10.92 -11.60 0.13
CA GLY A 48 -10.46 -11.50 -1.24
C GLY A 48 -10.01 -10.11 -1.65
N VAL A 49 -9.71 -9.25 -0.70
CA VAL A 49 -9.28 -7.87 -0.97
C VAL A 49 -7.81 -7.86 -1.35
N LEU A 50 -7.50 -7.25 -2.50
CA LEU A 50 -6.13 -7.07 -2.96
C LEU A 50 -5.95 -5.61 -3.35
N VAL A 51 -4.92 -4.97 -2.80
CA VAL A 51 -4.61 -3.58 -3.12
C VAL A 51 -3.11 -3.46 -3.37
N TRP A 52 -2.77 -2.80 -4.46
CA TRP A 52 -1.38 -2.45 -4.77
C TRP A 52 -1.06 -1.15 -4.03
N VAL A 53 0.02 -1.13 -3.27
CA VAL A 53 0.36 0.04 -2.48
C VAL A 53 1.80 0.45 -2.74
N GLU A 54 1.97 1.72 -3.05
CA GLU A 54 3.29 2.33 -3.16
C GLU A 54 3.53 3.13 -1.88
N THR A 55 4.60 2.83 -1.16
CA THR A 55 4.94 3.62 0.04
C THR A 55 6.01 4.64 -0.32
N LYS A 56 5.84 5.85 0.18
CA LYS A 56 6.77 6.95 -0.05
C LYS A 56 7.03 7.63 1.29
N ARG A 57 8.20 8.27 1.39
CA ARG A 57 8.47 9.05 2.60
C ARG A 57 7.60 10.29 2.63
N PRO A 58 7.21 10.78 3.81
CA PRO A 58 6.28 11.91 3.92
C PRO A 58 6.77 13.16 3.22
N GLN A 59 8.08 13.41 3.23
CA GLN A 59 8.61 14.61 2.60
C GLN A 59 9.56 14.23 1.48
N GLY A 60 9.35 14.85 0.34
CA GLY A 60 10.19 14.65 -0.82
C GLY A 60 9.94 13.37 -1.57
N GLY A 61 9.03 12.53 -1.10
CA GLY A 61 8.68 11.31 -1.83
C GLY A 61 7.77 11.64 -3.00
N VAL A 62 8.18 11.28 -4.22
CA VAL A 62 7.38 11.52 -5.41
C VAL A 62 7.39 10.29 -6.27
N LEU A 63 6.34 10.14 -7.05
CA LEU A 63 6.28 9.05 -8.01
C LEU A 63 7.18 9.34 -9.20
N SER A 64 7.95 8.35 -9.63
CA SER A 64 8.74 8.47 -10.84
C SER A 64 7.81 8.40 -12.05
N PRO A 65 8.28 8.85 -13.23
CA PRO A 65 7.48 8.70 -14.45
C PRO A 65 7.07 7.25 -14.70
N ALA A 66 7.99 6.30 -14.48
CA ALA A 66 7.67 4.89 -14.67
C ALA A 66 6.57 4.44 -13.72
N GLN A 67 6.60 4.90 -12.47
CA GLN A 67 5.56 4.56 -11.50
C GLN A 67 4.22 5.13 -11.94
N LYS A 68 4.20 6.37 -12.41
CA LYS A 68 2.95 6.98 -12.85
C LYS A 68 2.32 6.18 -13.99
N VAL A 69 3.14 5.75 -14.93
CA VAL A 69 2.66 4.99 -16.08
C VAL A 69 2.09 3.64 -15.61
N GLN A 70 2.83 2.93 -14.79
CA GLN A 70 2.39 1.62 -14.34
C GLN A 70 1.16 1.69 -13.45
N HIS A 71 1.06 2.72 -12.62
CA HIS A 71 -0.12 2.89 -11.78
C HIS A 71 -1.37 3.11 -12.63
N VAL A 72 -1.24 3.93 -13.67
CA VAL A 72 -2.37 4.16 -14.58
C VAL A 72 -2.77 2.86 -15.27
N LEU A 73 -1.78 2.10 -15.73
CA LEU A 73 -2.05 0.83 -16.42
C LEU A 73 -2.77 -0.14 -15.50
N LEU A 74 -2.28 -0.30 -14.27
CA LEU A 74 -2.91 -1.21 -13.32
C LEU A 74 -4.36 -0.80 -13.05
N ARG A 75 -4.60 0.50 -12.89
CA ARG A 75 -5.97 0.97 -12.65
C ARG A 75 -6.87 0.71 -13.84
N ARG A 76 -6.35 0.85 -15.05
CA ARG A 76 -7.10 0.53 -16.27
C ARG A 76 -7.46 -0.94 -16.34
N LEU A 77 -6.64 -1.79 -15.74
CA LEU A 77 -6.92 -3.22 -15.67
C LEU A 77 -7.83 -3.59 -14.50
N GLY A 78 -8.39 -2.58 -13.84
CA GLY A 78 -9.33 -2.82 -12.75
C GLY A 78 -8.68 -3.05 -11.40
N GLN A 79 -7.38 -2.84 -11.30
CA GLN A 79 -6.68 -3.02 -10.03
C GLN A 79 -6.79 -1.77 -9.18
N ARG A 80 -6.87 -1.98 -7.87
CA ARG A 80 -6.82 -0.85 -6.94
C ARG A 80 -5.37 -0.54 -6.61
N VAL A 81 -4.97 0.71 -6.81
CA VAL A 81 -3.61 1.17 -6.57
C VAL A 81 -3.68 2.42 -5.69
N GLU A 82 -2.95 2.39 -4.57
CA GLU A 82 -2.91 3.49 -3.63
C GLU A 82 -1.48 3.88 -3.37
N VAL A 83 -1.26 5.17 -3.07
CA VAL A 83 0.05 5.67 -2.67
C VAL A 83 -0.09 6.19 -1.26
N VAL A 84 0.83 5.78 -0.39
CA VAL A 84 0.77 6.11 1.03
C VAL A 84 2.06 6.83 1.41
N TRP A 85 1.92 8.06 1.90
CA TRP A 85 3.05 8.88 2.31
C TRP A 85 3.20 8.98 3.84
N THR A 86 2.12 8.72 4.58
CA THR A 86 2.13 8.91 6.03
C THR A 86 1.48 7.72 6.71
N LYS A 87 1.76 7.59 8.01
CA LYS A 87 1.11 6.58 8.82
C LYS A 87 -0.39 6.80 8.88
N ASP A 88 -0.81 8.05 8.95
CA ASP A 88 -2.24 8.37 8.97
C ASP A 88 -2.92 7.91 7.70
N GLN A 89 -2.27 8.09 6.56
CA GLN A 89 -2.83 7.63 5.29
C GLN A 89 -2.91 6.10 5.25
N ALA A 90 -1.92 5.43 5.82
CA ALA A 90 -1.97 3.97 5.92
C ALA A 90 -3.15 3.54 6.80
N ASP A 91 -3.35 4.22 7.93
CA ASP A 91 -4.48 3.93 8.80
C ASP A 91 -5.80 4.12 8.07
N ASP A 92 -5.94 5.26 7.38
CA ASP A 92 -7.18 5.55 6.66
C ASP A 92 -7.46 4.50 5.60
N LEU A 93 -6.42 4.09 4.87
CA LEU A 93 -6.58 3.09 3.84
C LEU A 93 -7.07 1.76 4.43
N ILE A 94 -6.39 1.28 5.46
CA ILE A 94 -6.76 0.00 6.06
C ILE A 94 -8.14 0.08 6.69
N ASP A 95 -8.44 1.18 7.38
CA ASP A 95 -9.76 1.36 7.98
C ASP A 95 -10.86 1.30 6.93
N SER A 96 -10.64 1.92 5.77
CA SER A 96 -11.64 1.91 4.71
C SER A 96 -11.84 0.49 4.15
N LEU A 97 -10.77 -0.28 4.05
CA LEU A 97 -10.84 -1.63 3.50
C LEU A 97 -11.45 -2.61 4.51
N VAL A 98 -11.02 -2.53 5.75
CA VAL A 98 -11.53 -3.41 6.81
C VAL A 98 -12.95 -3.06 7.14
N GLY A 99 -13.26 -1.77 7.23
CA GLY A 99 -14.61 -1.33 7.53
C GLY A 99 -15.62 -1.88 6.55
N THR A 100 -15.27 -1.89 5.26
CA THR A 100 -16.14 -2.43 4.23
C THR A 100 -16.35 -3.93 4.44
N GLY A 101 -15.26 -4.65 4.68
CA GLY A 101 -15.33 -6.08 4.91
C GLY A 101 -16.05 -6.42 6.21
N THR A 102 -15.75 -5.65 7.26
CA THR A 102 -16.35 -5.88 8.56
C THR A 102 -17.86 -5.70 8.52
N GLN A 103 -18.31 -4.69 7.79
CA GLN A 103 -19.74 -4.48 7.67
C GLN A 103 -20.44 -5.68 7.07
N GLY A 104 -19.83 -6.27 6.06
CA GLY A 104 -20.37 -7.47 5.48
C GLY A 104 -20.44 -8.60 6.48
N ASP A 105 -19.38 -8.76 7.26
CA ASP A 105 -19.33 -9.80 8.27
C ASP A 105 -20.35 -9.62 9.34
N GLU A 106 -20.52 -8.39 9.78
CA GLU A 106 -21.46 -8.12 10.87
C GLU A 106 -22.88 -8.48 10.53
N LYS A 107 -23.19 -8.39 9.26
CA LYS A 107 -24.53 -8.70 8.82
C LYS A 107 -24.78 -10.18 8.70
N SER A 108 -23.72 -10.93 8.72
CA SER A 108 -23.85 -12.38 8.67
C SER A 108 -24.23 -12.97 10.04
#